data_cfbe9908ad2b6d4597249ae4eb3868a3
#
_entry.id   cfbe9908ad2b6d4597249ae4eb3868a3
#
_cell.length_a   1.000
_cell.length_b   1.000
_cell.length_c   1.000
_cell.angle_alpha   90.00
_cell.angle_beta   90.00
_cell.angle_gamma   90.00
#
_symmetry.space_group_name_H-M   'P 1'
#
loop_
_entity.id
_entity.type
_entity.pdbx_description
1 polymer ?
#
loop_
_entity_poly.entity_id
_entity_poly.type
_entity_poly.pdbx_seq_one_letter_code
_entity_poly.pdbx_strand_id
1 'polypeptide(L)'
;LQDEAILIFSARNIDKGKKLPKEIIKAGMEYNFDRLDRKDLASFANKRFKQAEKTISNANMHLLLDETGYFNRESDYDLYTFMNDISKLIAASGGVIDEKAIRELVTRDEDTFVFNLLDSIAAGRKDKAFAQLHNILGDGTDEFQLIGSIVSQFELMYCTKQMLDEGMQVRDIASKLKANEYRIKNIVKYARSFSTDKLSKV
;
A
#
# COMPACT_ATOMS: atom_id res chain seq x y z
N LEU A 1 -31.87 22.43 -18.50
CA LEU A 1 -31.90 20.97 -18.50
C LEU A 1 -33.36 20.57 -18.33
N GLN A 2 -33.83 19.64 -19.14
CA GLN A 2 -35.16 19.06 -18.99
C GLN A 2 -35.22 18.32 -17.66
N ASP A 3 -36.33 18.34 -16.96
CA ASP A 3 -36.50 17.79 -15.60
C ASP A 3 -36.21 16.27 -15.48
N GLU A 4 -35.96 15.59 -16.62
CA GLU A 4 -35.70 14.17 -16.70
C GLU A 4 -34.20 13.83 -16.89
N ALA A 5 -33.28 14.80 -16.93
CA ALA A 5 -31.88 14.56 -17.21
C ALA A 5 -31.04 14.56 -15.92
N ILE A 6 -30.35 13.45 -15.64
CA ILE A 6 -29.34 13.34 -14.58
C ILE A 6 -27.95 13.44 -15.19
N LEU A 7 -27.17 14.42 -14.75
CA LEU A 7 -25.77 14.58 -15.14
C LEU A 7 -24.86 14.14 -14.00
N ILE A 8 -23.96 13.21 -14.32
CA ILE A 8 -22.96 12.70 -13.38
C ILE A 8 -21.58 13.12 -13.87
N PHE A 9 -20.87 13.88 -13.05
CA PHE A 9 -19.48 14.27 -13.28
C PHE A 9 -18.57 13.45 -12.37
N SER A 10 -17.58 12.78 -12.94
CA SER A 10 -16.59 12.00 -12.20
C SER A 10 -15.18 12.55 -12.50
N ALA A 11 -14.39 12.77 -11.47
CA ALA A 11 -13.00 13.17 -11.63
C ALA A 11 -12.16 12.71 -10.44
N ARG A 12 -10.87 12.37 -10.69
CA ARG A 12 -9.94 11.89 -9.64
C ARG A 12 -9.33 13.02 -8.82
N ASN A 13 -9.05 14.17 -9.42
CA ASN A 13 -8.47 15.33 -8.75
C ASN A 13 -9.19 16.58 -9.21
N ILE A 14 -10.02 17.15 -8.34
CA ILE A 14 -10.76 18.37 -8.64
C ILE A 14 -10.15 19.55 -7.89
N ASP A 15 -9.75 20.56 -8.64
CA ASP A 15 -9.48 21.88 -8.06
C ASP A 15 -10.82 22.57 -7.77
N LYS A 16 -11.30 22.44 -6.54
CA LYS A 16 -12.55 23.07 -6.08
C LYS A 16 -12.49 24.60 -6.08
N GLY A 17 -11.32 25.20 -6.34
CA GLY A 17 -11.15 26.63 -6.52
C GLY A 17 -11.67 27.14 -7.86
N LYS A 18 -11.76 26.29 -8.89
CA LYS A 18 -12.19 26.67 -10.22
C LYS A 18 -13.70 26.88 -10.32
N LYS A 19 -14.12 27.72 -11.28
CA LYS A 19 -15.51 28.15 -11.48
C LYS A 19 -16.44 26.96 -11.76
N LEU A 20 -16.09 26.08 -12.70
CA LEU A 20 -16.93 24.95 -13.12
C LEU A 20 -17.23 23.97 -11.97
N PRO A 21 -16.25 23.46 -11.20
CA PRO A 21 -16.54 22.62 -10.04
C PRO A 21 -17.42 23.31 -9.00
N LYS A 22 -17.20 24.60 -8.73
CA LYS A 22 -18.05 25.36 -7.79
C LYS A 22 -19.50 25.41 -8.23
N GLU A 23 -19.79 25.66 -9.48
CA GLU A 23 -21.15 25.72 -10.00
C GLU A 23 -21.82 24.33 -9.98
N ILE A 24 -21.07 23.25 -10.31
CA ILE A 24 -21.59 21.89 -10.24
C ILE A 24 -21.95 21.51 -8.79
N ILE A 25 -21.04 21.77 -7.84
CA ILE A 25 -21.27 21.48 -6.42
C ILE A 25 -22.46 22.28 -5.86
N LYS A 26 -22.59 23.52 -6.31
CA LYS A 26 -23.72 24.40 -5.89
C LYS A 26 -25.06 23.94 -6.46
N ALA A 27 -25.06 23.37 -7.67
CA ALA A 27 -26.28 22.95 -8.37
C ALA A 27 -26.72 21.52 -8.05
N GLY A 28 -25.84 20.69 -7.45
CA GLY A 28 -26.12 19.28 -7.23
C GLY A 28 -25.58 18.74 -5.91
N MET A 29 -25.41 17.41 -5.85
CA MET A 29 -24.82 16.72 -4.71
C MET A 29 -23.39 16.31 -5.03
N GLU A 30 -22.48 16.48 -4.05
CA GLU A 30 -21.10 16.02 -4.13
C GLU A 30 -20.92 14.77 -3.28
N TYR A 31 -20.28 13.76 -3.89
CA TYR A 31 -19.84 12.56 -3.17
C TYR A 31 -18.32 12.44 -3.30
N ASN A 32 -17.66 12.27 -2.17
CA ASN A 32 -16.21 12.04 -2.12
C ASN A 32 -15.92 10.57 -1.81
N PHE A 33 -15.10 9.95 -2.66
CA PHE A 33 -14.72 8.54 -2.55
C PHE A 33 -13.22 8.42 -2.26
N ASP A 34 -12.78 9.01 -1.15
CA ASP A 34 -11.41 8.87 -0.67
C ASP A 34 -11.12 7.43 -0.19
N ARG A 35 -9.84 7.09 -0.07
CA ARG A 35 -9.45 5.84 0.58
C ARG A 35 -9.98 5.83 2.02
N LEU A 36 -10.54 4.69 2.42
CA LEU A 36 -11.02 4.48 3.77
C LEU A 36 -9.85 4.55 4.76
N ASP A 37 -10.09 5.10 5.92
CA ASP A 37 -9.14 4.99 7.02
C ASP A 37 -9.15 3.58 7.63
N ARG A 38 -8.25 3.31 8.58
CA ARG A 38 -8.10 1.98 9.18
C ARG A 38 -9.37 1.51 9.89
N LYS A 39 -10.07 2.43 10.55
CA LYS A 39 -11.33 2.15 11.27
C LYS A 39 -12.46 1.85 10.28
N ASP A 40 -12.57 2.64 9.24
CA ASP A 40 -13.60 2.49 8.22
C ASP A 40 -13.38 1.22 7.39
N LEU A 41 -12.12 0.89 7.05
CA LEU A 41 -11.79 -0.34 6.35
C LEU A 41 -12.09 -1.58 7.20
N ALA A 42 -11.78 -1.55 8.52
CA ALA A 42 -12.15 -2.61 9.44
C ALA A 42 -13.67 -2.77 9.56
N SER A 43 -14.40 -1.66 9.63
CA SER A 43 -15.87 -1.65 9.69
C SER A 43 -16.48 -2.23 8.41
N PHE A 44 -15.92 -1.87 7.26
CA PHE A 44 -16.30 -2.42 5.95
C PHE A 44 -16.08 -3.95 5.91
N ALA A 45 -14.90 -4.44 6.31
CA ALA A 45 -14.61 -5.87 6.36
C ALA A 45 -15.58 -6.62 7.31
N ASN A 46 -15.77 -6.10 8.53
CA ASN A 46 -16.70 -6.69 9.51
C ASN A 46 -18.12 -6.79 8.97
N LYS A 47 -18.61 -5.76 8.27
CA LYS A 47 -19.94 -5.79 7.64
C LYS A 47 -20.03 -6.93 6.61
N ARG A 48 -19.00 -7.11 5.78
CA ARG A 48 -18.96 -8.18 4.78
C ARG A 48 -18.90 -9.58 5.40
N PHE A 49 -18.06 -9.77 6.42
CA PHE A 49 -17.99 -11.03 7.13
C PHE A 49 -19.32 -11.38 7.83
N LYS A 50 -19.96 -10.42 8.49
CA LYS A 50 -21.28 -10.62 9.12
C LYS A 50 -22.36 -10.97 8.10
N GLN A 51 -22.38 -10.34 6.92
CA GLN A 51 -23.33 -10.66 5.85
C GLN A 51 -23.17 -12.10 5.34
N ALA A 52 -21.96 -12.64 5.42
CA ALA A 52 -21.62 -14.03 5.06
C ALA A 52 -21.66 -15.00 6.26
N GLU A 53 -22.21 -14.58 7.41
CA GLU A 53 -22.26 -15.37 8.65
C GLU A 53 -20.88 -15.83 9.13
N LYS A 54 -19.84 -15.02 8.88
CA LYS A 54 -18.46 -15.25 9.32
C LYS A 54 -18.11 -14.31 10.47
N THR A 55 -17.19 -14.78 11.31
CA THR A 55 -16.63 -14.01 12.42
C THR A 55 -15.12 -13.88 12.29
N ILE A 56 -14.58 -12.79 12.78
CA ILE A 56 -13.14 -12.52 12.83
C ILE A 56 -12.79 -11.92 14.19
N SER A 57 -11.69 -12.36 14.80
CA SER A 57 -11.19 -11.77 16.03
C SER A 57 -10.56 -10.38 15.76
N ASN A 58 -10.47 -9.54 16.79
CA ASN A 58 -9.79 -8.25 16.66
C ASN A 58 -8.31 -8.41 16.26
N ALA A 59 -7.62 -9.44 16.79
CA ALA A 59 -6.23 -9.73 16.42
C ALA A 59 -6.12 -10.06 14.92
N ASN A 60 -6.99 -10.94 14.41
CA ASN A 60 -7.00 -11.30 12.99
C ASN A 60 -7.46 -10.15 12.09
N MET A 61 -8.33 -9.26 12.56
CA MET A 61 -8.67 -8.05 11.82
C MET A 61 -7.44 -7.13 11.69
N HIS A 62 -6.68 -6.93 12.76
CA HIS A 62 -5.43 -6.16 12.69
C HIS A 62 -4.43 -6.81 11.71
N LEU A 63 -4.25 -8.13 11.81
CA LEU A 63 -3.40 -8.88 10.90
C LEU A 63 -3.86 -8.69 9.44
N LEU A 64 -5.13 -8.85 9.14
CA LEU A 64 -5.70 -8.64 7.80
C LEU A 64 -5.35 -7.25 7.25
N LEU A 65 -5.53 -6.22 8.06
CA LEU A 65 -5.23 -4.84 7.65
C LEU A 65 -3.73 -4.56 7.52
N ASP A 66 -2.88 -5.29 8.24
CA ASP A 66 -1.42 -5.12 8.18
C ASP A 66 -0.79 -5.90 7.01
N GLU A 67 -1.39 -7.03 6.61
CA GLU A 67 -0.94 -7.82 5.47
C GLU A 67 -1.29 -7.18 4.12
N THR A 68 -2.30 -6.30 4.09
CA THR A 68 -2.71 -5.63 2.85
C THR A 68 -1.86 -4.41 2.54
N GLY A 69 -1.61 -4.13 1.27
CA GLY A 69 -1.00 -2.89 0.79
C GLY A 69 -1.96 -1.68 0.78
N TYR A 70 -3.16 -1.80 1.33
CA TYR A 70 -4.20 -0.78 1.19
C TYR A 70 -3.79 0.61 1.71
N PHE A 71 -2.99 0.68 2.76
CA PHE A 71 -2.53 1.95 3.34
C PHE A 71 -1.25 2.48 2.69
N ASN A 72 -0.61 1.70 1.84
CA ASN A 72 0.48 2.14 0.99
C ASN A 72 -0.11 2.89 -0.21
N ARG A 73 0.14 4.21 -0.31
CA ARG A 73 -0.40 5.05 -1.39
C ARG A 73 0.25 4.77 -2.75
N GLU A 74 1.28 3.98 -2.78
CA GLU A 74 2.03 3.60 -3.98
C GLU A 74 1.65 2.24 -4.50
N SER A 75 1.01 1.46 -3.64
CA SER A 75 0.48 0.16 -4.01
C SER A 75 -0.75 0.33 -4.91
N ASP A 76 -0.84 -0.52 -5.91
CA ASP A 76 -2.05 -0.70 -6.72
C ASP A 76 -3.17 -1.42 -5.94
N TYR A 77 -2.89 -1.79 -4.68
CA TYR A 77 -3.86 -2.41 -3.80
C TYR A 77 -4.98 -1.41 -3.44
N ASP A 78 -6.12 -1.60 -4.01
CA ASP A 78 -7.29 -0.76 -3.86
C ASP A 78 -8.43 -1.46 -3.08
N LEU A 79 -9.58 -0.83 -2.97
CA LEU A 79 -10.73 -1.40 -2.29
C LEU A 79 -11.30 -2.62 -3.04
N TYR A 80 -11.13 -2.71 -4.36
CA TYR A 80 -11.55 -3.88 -5.14
C TYR A 80 -10.69 -5.10 -4.81
N THR A 81 -9.38 -4.92 -4.75
CA THR A 81 -8.43 -5.97 -4.33
C THR A 81 -8.76 -6.44 -2.92
N PHE A 82 -9.01 -5.50 -1.99
CA PHE A 82 -9.44 -5.82 -0.63
C PHE A 82 -10.77 -6.60 -0.59
N MET A 83 -11.75 -6.22 -1.41
CA MET A 83 -13.01 -6.96 -1.55
C MET A 83 -12.80 -8.38 -2.07
N ASN A 84 -11.91 -8.56 -3.05
CA ASN A 84 -11.57 -9.88 -3.56
C ASN A 84 -10.94 -10.76 -2.47
N ASP A 85 -10.03 -10.21 -1.67
CA ASP A 85 -9.41 -10.93 -0.56
C ASP A 85 -10.44 -11.30 0.52
N ILE A 86 -11.34 -10.39 0.88
CA ILE A 86 -12.48 -10.72 1.75
C ILE A 86 -13.31 -11.87 1.18
N SER A 87 -13.57 -11.85 -0.12
CA SER A 87 -14.38 -12.89 -0.79
C SER A 87 -13.67 -14.26 -0.75
N LYS A 88 -12.35 -14.30 -0.95
CA LYS A 88 -11.53 -15.52 -0.81
C LYS A 88 -11.60 -16.04 0.63
N LEU A 89 -11.42 -15.17 1.62
CA LEU A 89 -11.49 -15.53 3.04
C LEU A 89 -12.87 -16.08 3.41
N ILE A 90 -13.95 -15.48 2.93
CA ILE A 90 -15.31 -15.96 3.16
C ILE A 90 -15.50 -17.34 2.55
N ALA A 91 -15.04 -17.56 1.33
CA ALA A 91 -15.19 -18.84 0.61
C ALA A 91 -14.41 -19.99 1.26
N ALA A 92 -13.20 -19.71 1.76
CA ALA A 92 -12.32 -20.71 2.33
C ALA A 92 -12.62 -21.02 3.81
N SER A 93 -13.30 -20.14 4.54
CA SER A 93 -13.49 -20.29 5.99
C SER A 93 -14.79 -20.98 6.33
N GLY A 94 -14.75 -21.93 7.27
CA GLY A 94 -15.92 -22.68 7.76
C GLY A 94 -16.87 -21.87 8.67
N GLY A 95 -16.47 -20.67 9.15
CA GLY A 95 -17.26 -19.85 10.09
C GLY A 95 -16.42 -18.76 10.75
N VAL A 96 -15.16 -19.07 11.03
CA VAL A 96 -14.21 -18.15 11.66
C VAL A 96 -13.08 -17.85 10.68
N ILE A 97 -12.77 -16.56 10.50
CA ILE A 97 -11.60 -16.13 9.72
C ILE A 97 -10.38 -16.26 10.63
N ASP A 98 -9.53 -17.22 10.35
CA ASP A 98 -8.35 -17.51 11.14
C ASP A 98 -7.08 -16.89 10.53
N GLU A 99 -6.00 -16.90 11.30
CA GLU A 99 -4.71 -16.34 10.90
C GLU A 99 -4.14 -17.04 9.67
N LYS A 100 -4.30 -18.39 9.60
CA LYS A 100 -3.78 -19.19 8.49
C LYS A 100 -4.42 -18.77 7.17
N ALA A 101 -5.74 -18.68 7.13
CA ALA A 101 -6.47 -18.24 5.93
C ALA A 101 -6.05 -16.82 5.49
N ILE A 102 -5.85 -15.90 6.45
CA ILE A 102 -5.38 -14.54 6.12
C ILE A 102 -4.01 -14.60 5.45
N ARG A 103 -3.06 -15.35 6.02
CA ARG A 103 -1.70 -15.43 5.49
C ARG A 103 -1.62 -16.12 4.13
N GLU A 104 -2.49 -17.09 3.86
CA GLU A 104 -2.48 -17.88 2.61
C GLU A 104 -3.24 -17.19 1.46
N LEU A 105 -4.30 -16.43 1.75
CA LEU A 105 -5.25 -16.00 0.73
C LEU A 105 -5.23 -14.49 0.45
N VAL A 106 -4.73 -13.68 1.38
CA VAL A 106 -4.69 -12.23 1.20
C VAL A 106 -3.59 -11.85 0.21
N THR A 107 -3.95 -11.05 -0.76
CA THR A 107 -3.01 -10.48 -1.72
C THR A 107 -2.07 -9.53 -0.99
N ARG A 108 -0.80 -9.87 -0.92
CA ARG A 108 0.22 -9.07 -0.27
C ARG A 108 0.77 -8.03 -1.24
N ASP A 109 1.10 -6.89 -0.69
CA ASP A 109 1.89 -5.91 -1.41
C ASP A 109 3.38 -6.20 -1.15
N GLU A 110 4.03 -6.82 -2.14
CA GLU A 110 5.44 -7.19 -2.08
C GLU A 110 6.35 -5.99 -1.78
N ASP A 111 6.04 -4.83 -2.34
CA ASP A 111 6.78 -3.60 -2.06
C ASP A 111 6.72 -3.22 -0.58
N THR A 112 5.55 -3.33 0.05
CA THR A 112 5.40 -3.07 1.50
C THR A 112 6.26 -4.01 2.35
N PHE A 113 6.36 -5.29 1.98
CA PHE A 113 7.21 -6.25 2.68
C PHE A 113 8.69 -5.92 2.56
N VAL A 114 9.15 -5.63 1.36
CA VAL A 114 10.54 -5.24 1.13
C VAL A 114 10.86 -3.94 1.85
N PHE A 115 9.97 -2.96 1.86
CA PHE A 115 10.15 -1.72 2.65
C PHE A 115 10.25 -2.00 4.15
N ASN A 116 9.40 -2.84 4.72
CA ASN A 116 9.45 -3.21 6.14
C ASN A 116 10.75 -3.95 6.48
N LEU A 117 11.23 -4.81 5.61
CA LEU A 117 12.51 -5.50 5.74
C LEU A 117 13.67 -4.50 5.72
N LEU A 118 13.69 -3.60 4.74
CA LEU A 118 14.72 -2.55 4.64
C LEU A 118 14.70 -1.61 5.84
N ASP A 119 13.53 -1.25 6.37
CA ASP A 119 13.40 -0.47 7.60
C ASP A 119 14.03 -1.19 8.79
N SER A 120 13.81 -2.49 8.92
CA SER A 120 14.40 -3.29 9.98
C SER A 120 15.92 -3.40 9.83
N ILE A 121 16.43 -3.55 8.61
CA ILE A 121 17.87 -3.59 8.29
C ILE A 121 18.51 -2.21 8.60
N ALA A 122 17.91 -1.13 8.12
CA ALA A 122 18.42 0.22 8.32
C ALA A 122 18.44 0.64 9.80
N ALA A 123 17.46 0.17 10.58
CA ALA A 123 17.38 0.40 12.01
C ALA A 123 18.25 -0.57 12.83
N GLY A 124 19.01 -1.48 12.18
CA GLY A 124 19.86 -2.47 12.86
C GLY A 124 19.09 -3.56 13.63
N ARG A 125 17.79 -3.70 13.39
CA ARG A 125 16.91 -4.67 14.08
C ARG A 125 17.01 -6.04 13.41
N LYS A 126 18.15 -6.71 13.61
CA LYS A 126 18.49 -7.97 12.93
C LYS A 126 17.43 -9.06 13.14
N ASP A 127 17.02 -9.29 14.39
CA ASP A 127 16.03 -10.35 14.69
C ASP A 127 14.70 -10.12 13.97
N LYS A 128 14.26 -8.86 13.91
CA LYS A 128 13.04 -8.51 13.18
C LYS A 128 13.21 -8.69 11.67
N ALA A 129 14.36 -8.31 11.11
CA ALA A 129 14.66 -8.49 9.70
C ALA A 129 14.69 -9.97 9.32
N PHE A 130 15.33 -10.82 10.13
CA PHE A 130 15.34 -12.29 9.91
C PHE A 130 13.94 -12.89 10.03
N ALA A 131 13.14 -12.49 11.02
CA ALA A 131 11.77 -12.97 11.17
C ALA A 131 10.90 -12.59 9.96
N GLN A 132 11.03 -11.35 9.47
CA GLN A 132 10.33 -10.89 8.27
C GLN A 132 10.76 -11.69 7.04
N LEU A 133 12.06 -11.87 6.81
CA LEU A 133 12.57 -12.66 5.70
C LEU A 133 12.10 -14.11 5.76
N HIS A 134 12.14 -14.74 6.94
CA HIS A 134 11.68 -16.10 7.14
C HIS A 134 10.18 -16.24 6.86
N ASN A 135 9.37 -15.28 7.29
CA ASN A 135 7.93 -15.27 7.01
C ASN A 135 7.66 -15.17 5.50
N ILE A 136 8.37 -14.28 4.79
CA ILE A 136 8.21 -14.11 3.34
C ILE A 136 8.53 -15.42 2.59
N LEU A 137 9.63 -16.08 2.95
CA LEU A 137 10.05 -17.34 2.33
C LEU A 137 9.14 -18.51 2.74
N GLY A 138 8.65 -18.53 3.99
CA GLY A 138 7.74 -19.56 4.49
C GLY A 138 6.34 -19.51 3.87
N ASP A 139 5.95 -18.36 3.32
CA ASP A 139 4.66 -18.14 2.68
C ASP A 139 4.62 -18.57 1.20
N GLY A 140 5.70 -19.17 0.67
CA GLY A 140 5.77 -19.65 -0.71
C GLY A 140 6.05 -18.57 -1.75
N THR A 141 6.52 -17.39 -1.33
CA THR A 141 7.02 -16.36 -2.25
C THR A 141 8.21 -16.90 -3.03
N ASP A 142 8.23 -16.70 -4.33
CA ASP A 142 9.36 -17.09 -5.19
C ASP A 142 10.63 -16.35 -4.75
N GLU A 143 11.66 -17.11 -4.42
CA GLU A 143 12.94 -16.56 -3.92
C GLU A 143 13.60 -15.61 -4.92
N PHE A 144 13.50 -15.89 -6.22
CA PHE A 144 14.07 -15.04 -7.26
C PHE A 144 13.29 -13.73 -7.39
N GLN A 145 11.97 -13.78 -7.27
CA GLN A 145 11.11 -12.60 -7.28
C GLN A 145 11.41 -11.71 -6.06
N LEU A 146 11.56 -12.32 -4.89
CA LEU A 146 11.93 -11.59 -3.67
C LEU A 146 13.31 -10.92 -3.81
N ILE A 147 14.32 -11.66 -4.30
CA ILE A 147 15.66 -11.10 -4.54
C ILE A 147 15.57 -9.96 -5.55
N GLY A 148 14.82 -10.13 -6.65
CA GLY A 148 14.62 -9.09 -7.64
C GLY A 148 14.00 -7.81 -7.04
N SER A 149 12.99 -7.96 -6.19
CA SER A 149 12.35 -6.84 -5.50
C SER A 149 13.31 -6.14 -4.54
N ILE A 150 14.11 -6.90 -3.77
CA ILE A 150 15.13 -6.36 -2.86
C ILE A 150 16.17 -5.56 -3.66
N VAL A 151 16.74 -6.16 -4.72
CA VAL A 151 17.73 -5.51 -5.58
C VAL A 151 17.18 -4.21 -6.17
N SER A 152 15.97 -4.25 -6.73
CA SER A 152 15.32 -3.07 -7.30
C SER A 152 15.15 -1.93 -6.27
N GLN A 153 14.83 -2.24 -5.01
CA GLN A 153 14.73 -1.23 -3.96
C GLN A 153 16.10 -0.64 -3.57
N PHE A 154 17.15 -1.47 -3.53
CA PHE A 154 18.50 -0.98 -3.29
C PHE A 154 19.02 -0.11 -4.44
N GLU A 155 18.75 -0.49 -5.69
CA GLU A 155 19.07 0.33 -6.87
C GLU A 155 18.38 1.69 -6.81
N LEU A 156 17.07 1.70 -6.51
CA LEU A 156 16.31 2.93 -6.36
C LEU A 156 16.86 3.79 -5.20
N MET A 157 17.28 3.17 -4.09
CA MET A 157 17.91 3.86 -2.97
C MET A 157 19.27 4.45 -3.35
N TYR A 158 20.09 3.70 -4.09
CA TYR A 158 21.39 4.15 -4.57
C TYR A 158 21.24 5.35 -5.52
N CYS A 159 20.38 5.25 -6.53
CA CYS A 159 20.11 6.36 -7.45
C CYS A 159 19.57 7.60 -6.74
N THR A 160 18.63 7.40 -5.80
CA THR A 160 18.09 8.50 -4.97
C THR A 160 19.20 9.17 -4.18
N LYS A 161 20.10 8.39 -3.55
CA LYS A 161 21.20 8.93 -2.77
C LYS A 161 22.17 9.74 -3.62
N GLN A 162 22.57 9.23 -4.77
CA GLN A 162 23.45 9.99 -5.68
C GLN A 162 22.84 11.34 -6.06
N MET A 163 21.56 11.36 -6.46
CA MET A 163 20.89 12.59 -6.84
C MET A 163 20.70 13.57 -5.68
N LEU A 164 20.53 13.05 -4.44
CA LEU A 164 20.52 13.89 -3.23
C LEU A 164 21.89 14.51 -2.96
N ASP A 165 22.96 13.73 -3.12
CA ASP A 165 24.34 14.19 -2.93
C ASP A 165 24.72 15.25 -4.01
N GLU A 166 24.10 15.19 -5.19
CA GLU A 166 24.17 16.24 -6.24
C GLU A 166 23.28 17.47 -5.92
N GLY A 167 22.56 17.47 -4.81
CA GLY A 167 21.71 18.60 -4.37
C GLY A 167 20.32 18.64 -5.00
N MET A 168 19.89 17.57 -5.69
CA MET A 168 18.55 17.53 -6.27
C MET A 168 17.45 17.45 -5.23
N GLN A 169 16.32 18.11 -5.51
CA GLN A 169 15.13 18.04 -4.66
C GLN A 169 14.35 16.73 -4.90
N VAL A 170 13.67 16.26 -3.86
CA VAL A 170 12.88 15.01 -3.90
C VAL A 170 11.92 14.94 -5.09
N ARG A 171 11.27 16.06 -5.40
CA ARG A 171 10.33 16.15 -6.52
C ARG A 171 11.01 15.91 -7.87
N ASP A 172 12.21 16.47 -8.06
CA ASP A 172 12.97 16.36 -9.30
C ASP A 172 13.52 14.93 -9.46
N ILE A 173 13.96 14.33 -8.35
CA ILE A 173 14.37 12.91 -8.28
C ILE A 173 13.20 12.01 -8.68
N ALA A 174 12.03 12.24 -8.10
CA ALA A 174 10.82 11.48 -8.41
C ALA A 174 10.47 11.54 -9.90
N SER A 175 10.52 12.74 -10.48
CA SER A 175 10.29 12.94 -11.91
C SER A 175 11.32 12.21 -12.78
N LYS A 176 12.61 12.30 -12.42
CA LYS A 176 13.71 11.70 -13.17
C LYS A 176 13.69 10.17 -13.14
N LEU A 177 13.37 9.59 -11.98
CA LEU A 177 13.26 8.15 -11.78
C LEU A 177 11.88 7.58 -12.15
N LYS A 178 10.96 8.45 -12.62
CA LYS A 178 9.56 8.10 -12.92
C LYS A 178 8.88 7.37 -11.75
N ALA A 179 9.25 7.76 -10.53
CA ALA A 179 8.73 7.20 -9.30
C ALA A 179 7.80 8.20 -8.60
N ASN A 180 6.92 7.70 -7.74
CA ASN A 180 6.07 8.57 -6.95
C ASN A 180 6.90 9.38 -5.93
N GLU A 181 6.57 10.66 -5.74
CA GLU A 181 7.27 11.55 -4.81
C GLU A 181 7.25 11.03 -3.36
N TYR A 182 6.16 10.40 -2.94
CA TYR A 182 6.05 9.81 -1.61
C TYR A 182 7.01 8.62 -1.44
N ARG A 183 7.14 7.75 -2.46
CA ARG A 183 8.10 6.64 -2.49
C ARG A 183 9.53 7.16 -2.31
N ILE A 184 9.90 8.20 -3.07
CA ILE A 184 11.21 8.82 -2.93
C ILE A 184 11.40 9.42 -1.54
N LYS A 185 10.40 10.10 -0.95
CA LYS A 185 10.44 10.60 0.44
C LYS A 185 10.72 9.49 1.46
N ASN A 186 10.11 8.33 1.29
CA ASN A 186 10.37 7.18 2.17
C ASN A 186 11.79 6.63 1.97
N ILE A 187 12.22 6.48 0.71
CA ILE A 187 13.58 6.03 0.39
C ILE A 187 14.65 6.95 0.94
N VAL A 188 14.45 8.27 0.90
CA VAL A 188 15.38 9.26 1.48
C VAL A 188 15.68 8.98 2.95
N LYS A 189 14.70 8.51 3.72
CA LYS A 189 14.90 8.16 5.14
C LYS A 189 15.93 7.04 5.28
N TYR A 190 15.86 6.03 4.42
CA TYR A 190 16.79 4.88 4.43
C TYR A 190 18.12 5.23 3.77
N ALA A 191 18.11 5.93 2.65
CA ALA A 191 19.30 6.35 1.93
C ALA A 191 20.29 7.15 2.82
N ARG A 192 19.78 7.91 3.78
CA ARG A 192 20.61 8.61 4.76
C ARG A 192 21.33 7.69 5.75
N SER A 193 20.81 6.49 5.98
CA SER A 193 21.38 5.50 6.92
C SER A 193 22.50 4.66 6.28
N PHE A 194 22.64 4.69 4.97
CA PHE A 194 23.65 3.94 4.24
C PHE A 194 24.66 4.88 3.59
N SER A 195 25.94 4.45 3.56
CA SER A 195 26.94 5.13 2.74
C SER A 195 26.79 4.72 1.27
N THR A 196 27.15 5.61 0.37
CA THR A 196 27.14 5.34 -1.08
C THR A 196 27.97 4.10 -1.45
N ASP A 197 29.13 3.93 -0.79
CA ASP A 197 30.00 2.76 -0.96
C ASP A 197 29.35 1.43 -0.53
N LYS A 198 28.46 1.47 0.48
CA LYS A 198 27.73 0.27 0.90
C LYS A 198 26.63 -0.07 -0.10
N LEU A 199 25.94 0.94 -0.62
CA LEU A 199 24.87 0.74 -1.59
C LEU A 199 25.38 0.30 -2.95
N SER A 200 26.61 0.70 -3.34
CA SER A 200 27.21 0.31 -4.62
C SER A 200 27.73 -1.14 -4.66
N LYS A 201 27.74 -1.85 -3.52
CA LYS A 201 28.22 -3.23 -3.39
C LYS A 201 27.10 -4.27 -3.26
N VAL A 202 25.87 -3.83 -3.31
CA VAL A 202 24.66 -4.65 -3.31
C VAL A 202 24.24 -4.95 -4.74
#